data_e281d01a4dc94515224b3f5fa0303276
#
_entry.id   e281d01a4dc94515224b3f5fa0303276
#
_cell.length_a   1.000
_cell.length_b   1.000
_cell.length_c   1.000
_cell.angle_alpha   90.00
_cell.angle_beta   90.00
_cell.angle_gamma   90.00
#
_symmetry.space_group_name_H-M   'P 1'
#
loop_
_entity.id
_entity.type
_entity.pdbx_description
1 polymer ?
#
loop_
_entity_poly.entity_id
_entity_poly.type
_entity_poly.pdbx_seq_one_letter_code
_entity_poly.pdbx_strand_id
1 'polypeptide(L)'
;VDLFEYQAKQLFQKFGVPVSLGEVATTPEDAEAIAARIGGVTVVKAQVKIGGRGKAGGVKVAKTAADAKANAEQILGMDIKGHTVHRVLVDPGADIKEEYYVSYLLDRSNRTFLAMASYEGGMEIEQLAEERPEALAKVPIDAITGVDESKAREIAEAAKFPAELVAPVADVLVELWQTFVGADATLVEVNPLARVGDGSVVALDGKVTLDDNADFRQPENASFVDTQAADPLEQKAKERHLNYVKLDGPTANVGIIGNGAGLVMSTLDVVAYAGEKHGGVKPANFLDIGGGASAEVMANGLDIILGDPAVKSVFVNVFGGITACDAVANGIVSALGILGDEANKPLVVRLDGNNVVEGRRILTEAAHPLVTMVDTMDDAADKAAELAGAAS
;
A
#
# COMPACT_ATOMS: atom_id res chain seq x y z
N VAL A 1 4.29 5.35 -0.64
CA VAL A 1 3.10 5.63 -1.50
C VAL A 1 3.20 4.85 -2.79
N ASP A 2 2.16 4.06 -3.13
CA ASP A 2 2.01 3.46 -4.46
C ASP A 2 1.41 4.48 -5.43
N LEU A 3 2.03 4.59 -6.61
CA LEU A 3 1.56 5.47 -7.67
C LEU A 3 0.57 4.77 -8.59
N PHE A 4 -0.36 5.54 -9.18
CA PHE A 4 -1.08 5.09 -10.37
C PHE A 4 -0.14 5.04 -11.58
N GLU A 5 -0.48 4.26 -12.60
CA GLU A 5 0.30 4.17 -13.84
C GLU A 5 0.59 5.54 -14.45
N TYR A 6 -0.42 6.43 -14.55
CA TYR A 6 -0.21 7.75 -15.12
C TYR A 6 0.78 8.61 -14.31
N GLN A 7 0.77 8.49 -12.97
CA GLN A 7 1.71 9.16 -12.08
C GLN A 7 3.12 8.57 -12.24
N ALA A 8 3.25 7.26 -12.31
CA ALA A 8 4.51 6.58 -12.57
C ALA A 8 5.12 7.02 -13.91
N LYS A 9 4.32 7.10 -14.98
CA LYS A 9 4.76 7.56 -16.29
C LYS A 9 5.17 9.04 -16.31
N GLN A 10 4.47 9.91 -15.56
CA GLN A 10 4.88 11.30 -15.37
C GLN A 10 6.23 11.40 -14.66
N LEU A 11 6.44 10.56 -13.64
CA LEU A 11 7.71 10.48 -12.95
C LEU A 11 8.81 9.96 -13.89
N PHE A 12 8.57 8.94 -14.68
CA PHE A 12 9.49 8.43 -15.69
C PHE A 12 9.90 9.50 -16.68
N GLN A 13 8.95 10.28 -17.19
CA GLN A 13 9.23 11.39 -18.11
C GLN A 13 10.14 12.44 -17.45
N LYS A 14 9.94 12.76 -16.17
CA LYS A 14 10.76 13.70 -15.41
C LYS A 14 12.24 13.30 -15.40
N PHE A 15 12.52 11.99 -15.41
CA PHE A 15 13.88 11.42 -15.40
C PHE A 15 14.37 10.99 -16.79
N GLY A 16 13.66 11.31 -17.86
CA GLY A 16 14.09 11.07 -19.23
C GLY A 16 13.66 9.73 -19.84
N VAL A 17 13.04 8.84 -19.06
CA VAL A 17 12.59 7.54 -19.56
C VAL A 17 11.60 7.72 -20.70
N PRO A 18 11.80 7.07 -21.87
CA PRO A 18 10.86 7.11 -22.97
C PRO A 18 9.51 6.50 -22.59
N VAL A 19 8.46 7.30 -22.60
CA VAL A 19 7.10 6.90 -22.22
C VAL A 19 6.09 7.43 -23.23
N SER A 20 5.00 6.70 -23.44
CA SER A 20 3.79 7.27 -24.03
C SER A 20 2.99 7.95 -22.94
N LEU A 21 2.59 9.20 -23.14
CA LEU A 21 1.77 9.93 -22.17
C LEU A 21 0.34 10.05 -22.68
N GLY A 22 -0.57 9.52 -21.90
CA GLY A 22 -1.99 9.71 -22.04
C GLY A 22 -2.54 10.75 -21.06
N GLU A 23 -3.84 10.91 -21.06
CA GLU A 23 -4.56 11.79 -20.16
C GLU A 23 -5.59 10.99 -19.34
N VAL A 24 -5.84 11.46 -18.10
CA VAL A 24 -6.80 10.83 -17.18
C VAL A 24 -8.20 11.32 -17.47
N ALA A 25 -9.16 10.40 -17.52
CA ALA A 25 -10.60 10.69 -17.60
C ALA A 25 -11.33 10.09 -16.40
N THR A 26 -12.31 10.82 -15.86
CA THR A 26 -13.20 10.36 -14.80
C THR A 26 -14.63 10.15 -15.29
N THR A 27 -14.90 10.54 -16.53
CA THR A 27 -16.18 10.32 -17.22
C THR A 27 -15.95 9.71 -18.60
N PRO A 28 -16.93 8.99 -19.16
CA PRO A 28 -16.84 8.48 -20.53
C PRO A 28 -16.70 9.59 -21.58
N GLU A 29 -17.35 10.73 -21.37
CA GLU A 29 -17.29 11.91 -22.23
C GLU A 29 -15.88 12.50 -22.29
N ASP A 30 -15.18 12.58 -21.15
CA ASP A 30 -13.79 13.02 -21.10
C ASP A 30 -12.89 12.04 -21.88
N ALA A 31 -13.11 10.73 -21.72
CA ALA A 31 -12.34 9.70 -22.45
C ALA A 31 -12.51 9.83 -23.97
N GLU A 32 -13.75 10.10 -24.45
CA GLU A 32 -14.03 10.39 -25.84
C GLU A 32 -13.28 11.63 -26.34
N ALA A 33 -13.35 12.73 -25.57
CA ALA A 33 -12.70 13.99 -25.93
C ALA A 33 -11.17 13.85 -25.97
N ILE A 34 -10.58 13.12 -25.02
CA ILE A 34 -9.13 12.82 -24.99
C ILE A 34 -8.72 11.98 -26.19
N ALA A 35 -9.45 10.90 -26.48
CA ALA A 35 -9.17 10.03 -27.63
C ALA A 35 -9.26 10.79 -28.97
N ALA A 36 -10.23 11.72 -29.10
CA ALA A 36 -10.36 12.57 -30.26
C ALA A 36 -9.17 13.53 -30.44
N ARG A 37 -8.60 14.04 -29.33
CA ARG A 37 -7.37 14.89 -29.37
C ARG A 37 -6.11 14.09 -29.70
N ILE A 38 -5.97 12.91 -29.14
CA ILE A 38 -4.82 12.02 -29.43
C ILE A 38 -4.84 11.61 -30.91
N GLY A 39 -6.03 11.25 -31.42
CA GLY A 39 -6.19 10.76 -32.79
C GLY A 39 -5.69 9.33 -32.96
N GLY A 40 -6.22 8.62 -33.96
CA GLY A 40 -5.84 7.24 -34.26
C GLY A 40 -6.30 6.25 -33.19
N VAL A 41 -5.52 5.18 -33.01
CA VAL A 41 -5.80 4.14 -32.00
C VAL A 41 -5.39 4.60 -30.63
N THR A 42 -6.26 4.39 -29.64
CA THR A 42 -5.97 4.66 -28.23
C THR A 42 -6.21 3.40 -27.38
N VAL A 43 -5.71 3.41 -26.14
CA VAL A 43 -5.94 2.35 -25.16
C VAL A 43 -6.54 2.98 -23.92
N VAL A 44 -7.67 2.47 -23.47
CA VAL A 44 -8.35 2.90 -22.23
C VAL A 44 -7.97 1.92 -21.12
N LYS A 45 -7.32 2.43 -20.09
CA LYS A 45 -6.71 1.61 -19.03
C LYS A 45 -7.27 2.01 -17.65
N ALA A 46 -7.85 1.06 -16.92
CA ALA A 46 -8.25 1.24 -15.53
C ALA A 46 -7.08 1.76 -14.69
N GLN A 47 -7.32 2.75 -13.84
CA GLN A 47 -6.33 3.25 -12.90
C GLN A 47 -6.65 2.75 -11.49
N VAL A 48 -5.96 1.69 -11.10
CA VAL A 48 -5.97 1.10 -9.75
C VAL A 48 -4.52 0.77 -9.36
N LYS A 49 -4.22 0.79 -8.07
CA LYS A 49 -2.86 0.58 -7.53
C LYS A 49 -2.47 -0.90 -7.43
N ILE A 50 -3.06 -1.76 -8.26
CA ILE A 50 -2.85 -3.21 -8.25
C ILE A 50 -2.56 -3.72 -9.66
N GLY A 51 -1.80 -4.81 -9.74
CA GLY A 51 -1.48 -5.48 -11.01
C GLY A 51 -2.62 -6.37 -11.53
N GLY A 52 -2.48 -6.81 -12.80
CA GLY A 52 -3.43 -7.73 -13.43
C GLY A 52 -4.66 -7.06 -14.04
N ARG A 53 -4.64 -5.75 -14.24
CA ARG A 53 -5.73 -4.96 -14.86
C ARG A 53 -6.18 -5.50 -16.22
N GLY A 54 -5.24 -5.93 -17.06
CA GLY A 54 -5.52 -6.49 -18.37
C GLY A 54 -6.36 -7.77 -18.30
N LYS A 55 -5.97 -8.73 -17.43
CA LYS A 55 -6.72 -9.99 -17.20
C LYS A 55 -8.13 -9.75 -16.65
N ALA A 56 -8.30 -8.69 -15.86
CA ALA A 56 -9.61 -8.31 -15.32
C ALA A 56 -10.50 -7.57 -16.34
N GLY A 57 -10.02 -7.32 -17.56
CA GLY A 57 -10.76 -6.57 -18.59
C GLY A 57 -10.70 -5.04 -18.44
N GLY A 58 -9.82 -4.55 -17.55
CA GLY A 58 -9.60 -3.12 -17.30
C GLY A 58 -8.70 -2.41 -18.33
N VAL A 59 -8.29 -3.09 -19.41
CA VAL A 59 -7.47 -2.50 -20.48
C VAL A 59 -8.13 -2.85 -21.81
N LYS A 60 -8.51 -1.82 -22.59
CA LYS A 60 -9.23 -2.02 -23.86
C LYS A 60 -8.72 -1.07 -24.95
N VAL A 61 -8.51 -1.63 -26.14
CA VAL A 61 -8.13 -0.86 -27.32
C VAL A 61 -9.37 -0.18 -27.90
N ALA A 62 -9.24 1.09 -28.25
CA ALA A 62 -10.24 1.90 -28.92
C ALA A 62 -9.71 2.37 -30.27
N LYS A 63 -10.41 2.04 -31.36
CA LYS A 63 -10.03 2.43 -32.71
C LYS A 63 -10.57 3.81 -33.08
N THR A 64 -11.59 4.26 -32.37
CA THR A 64 -12.25 5.55 -32.54
C THR A 64 -12.50 6.21 -31.19
N ALA A 65 -12.77 7.51 -31.18
CA ALA A 65 -13.15 8.23 -29.96
C ALA A 65 -14.45 7.66 -29.32
N ALA A 66 -15.40 7.23 -30.14
CA ALA A 66 -16.63 6.59 -29.67
C ALA A 66 -16.35 5.23 -29.00
N ASP A 67 -15.38 4.45 -29.50
CA ASP A 67 -14.94 3.22 -28.85
C ASP A 67 -14.31 3.54 -27.48
N ALA A 68 -13.52 4.61 -27.38
CA ALA A 68 -12.91 5.03 -26.12
C ALA A 68 -13.97 5.38 -25.07
N LYS A 69 -15.04 6.08 -25.46
CA LYS A 69 -16.21 6.33 -24.59
C LYS A 69 -16.85 5.04 -24.12
N ALA A 70 -17.19 4.14 -25.03
CA ALA A 70 -17.84 2.86 -24.72
C ALA A 70 -16.95 1.96 -23.82
N ASN A 71 -15.62 1.99 -24.03
CA ASN A 71 -14.67 1.29 -23.18
C ASN A 71 -14.61 1.91 -21.76
N ALA A 72 -14.61 3.24 -21.66
CA ALA A 72 -14.62 3.94 -20.38
C ALA A 72 -15.91 3.67 -19.59
N GLU A 73 -17.08 3.64 -20.25
CA GLU A 73 -18.37 3.26 -19.63
C GLU A 73 -18.33 1.86 -19.00
N GLN A 74 -17.60 0.92 -19.61
CA GLN A 74 -17.48 -0.43 -19.11
C GLN A 74 -16.44 -0.56 -17.99
N ILE A 75 -15.39 0.28 -17.98
CA ILE A 75 -14.27 0.18 -17.05
C ILE A 75 -14.50 1.00 -15.79
N LEU A 76 -15.08 2.19 -15.91
CA LEU A 76 -15.42 3.02 -14.74
C LEU A 76 -16.46 2.31 -13.87
N GLY A 77 -16.19 2.24 -12.58
CA GLY A 77 -17.02 1.52 -11.60
C GLY A 77 -16.76 0.01 -11.51
N MET A 78 -15.90 -0.58 -12.38
CA MET A 78 -15.50 -1.99 -12.20
C MET A 78 -14.82 -2.20 -10.85
N ASP A 79 -15.03 -3.39 -10.28
CA ASP A 79 -14.18 -3.92 -9.22
C ASP A 79 -13.03 -4.74 -9.81
N ILE A 80 -11.80 -4.38 -9.47
CA ILE A 80 -10.60 -5.15 -9.82
C ILE A 80 -9.93 -5.59 -8.52
N LYS A 81 -10.15 -6.83 -8.13
CA LYS A 81 -9.59 -7.44 -6.91
C LYS A 81 -9.88 -6.60 -5.65
N GLY A 82 -11.10 -6.10 -5.49
CA GLY A 82 -11.51 -5.28 -4.34
C GLY A 82 -11.26 -3.77 -4.51
N HIS A 83 -10.72 -3.32 -5.64
CA HIS A 83 -10.49 -1.91 -5.93
C HIS A 83 -11.45 -1.39 -6.98
N THR A 84 -12.31 -0.44 -6.61
CA THR A 84 -13.20 0.22 -7.55
C THR A 84 -12.45 1.17 -8.47
N VAL A 85 -12.70 1.07 -9.77
CA VAL A 85 -12.08 1.95 -10.78
C VAL A 85 -12.81 3.29 -10.81
N HIS A 86 -12.16 4.35 -10.34
CA HIS A 86 -12.72 5.72 -10.32
C HIS A 86 -12.24 6.58 -11.49
N ARG A 87 -11.22 6.14 -12.22
CA ARG A 87 -10.62 6.87 -13.33
C ARG A 87 -9.99 5.91 -14.34
N VAL A 88 -9.90 6.36 -15.57
CA VAL A 88 -9.18 5.66 -16.65
C VAL A 88 -8.08 6.55 -17.20
N LEU A 89 -7.02 5.93 -17.71
CA LEU A 89 -6.00 6.57 -18.55
C LEU A 89 -6.33 6.28 -20.00
N VAL A 90 -6.45 7.32 -20.81
CA VAL A 90 -6.57 7.20 -22.27
C VAL A 90 -5.20 7.47 -22.88
N ASP A 91 -4.56 6.43 -23.37
CA ASP A 91 -3.17 6.40 -23.81
C ASP A 91 -3.09 6.24 -25.34
N PRO A 92 -2.12 6.85 -26.03
CA PRO A 92 -1.88 6.54 -27.44
C PRO A 92 -1.61 5.06 -27.63
N GLY A 93 -2.19 4.45 -28.67
CA GLY A 93 -1.89 3.08 -29.04
C GLY A 93 -0.47 2.96 -29.61
N ALA A 94 0.28 1.96 -29.16
CA ALA A 94 1.62 1.67 -29.64
C ALA A 94 1.62 0.48 -30.63
N ASP A 95 2.43 0.56 -31.70
CA ASP A 95 2.70 -0.56 -32.59
C ASP A 95 3.74 -1.50 -31.99
N ILE A 96 3.30 -2.30 -31.00
CA ILE A 96 4.15 -3.18 -30.21
C ILE A 96 4.69 -4.33 -31.11
N LYS A 97 6.00 -4.50 -31.11
CA LYS A 97 6.68 -5.60 -31.78
C LYS A 97 7.14 -6.67 -30.80
N GLU A 98 7.67 -6.26 -29.68
CA GLU A 98 8.19 -7.13 -28.63
C GLU A 98 7.94 -6.48 -27.26
N GLU A 99 7.73 -7.29 -26.22
CA GLU A 99 7.46 -6.84 -24.86
C GLU A 99 8.48 -7.44 -23.90
N TYR A 100 9.01 -6.62 -23.01
CA TYR A 100 10.05 -6.94 -22.05
C TYR A 100 9.61 -6.57 -20.64
N TYR A 101 10.33 -7.11 -19.66
CA TYR A 101 10.18 -6.77 -18.26
C TYR A 101 11.46 -6.17 -17.71
N VAL A 102 11.37 -5.07 -16.94
CA VAL A 102 12.48 -4.52 -16.17
C VAL A 102 11.98 -3.93 -14.85
N SER A 103 12.76 -4.10 -13.78
CA SER A 103 12.47 -3.48 -12.49
C SER A 103 13.71 -3.23 -11.64
N TYR A 104 13.60 -2.27 -10.73
CA TYR A 104 14.51 -2.06 -9.61
C TYR A 104 13.73 -2.15 -8.31
N LEU A 105 14.27 -2.86 -7.33
CA LEU A 105 13.65 -3.01 -6.02
C LEU A 105 14.70 -3.12 -4.89
N LEU A 106 14.22 -2.93 -3.67
CA LEU A 106 15.01 -3.13 -2.48
C LEU A 106 15.05 -4.61 -2.10
N ASP A 107 16.24 -5.23 -2.17
CA ASP A 107 16.48 -6.60 -1.68
C ASP A 107 16.86 -6.58 -0.19
N ARG A 108 15.86 -6.71 0.66
CA ARG A 108 16.03 -6.68 2.12
C ARG A 108 16.82 -7.87 2.63
N SER A 109 16.71 -9.04 1.99
CA SER A 109 17.37 -10.27 2.39
C SER A 109 18.89 -10.16 2.23
N ASN A 110 19.33 -9.57 1.11
CA ASN A 110 20.74 -9.38 0.80
C ASN A 110 21.26 -7.98 1.16
N ARG A 111 20.40 -7.11 1.71
CA ARG A 111 20.73 -5.72 2.12
C ARG A 111 21.35 -4.90 0.98
N THR A 112 20.78 -5.01 -0.19
CA THR A 112 21.22 -4.34 -1.41
C THR A 112 20.03 -3.95 -2.28
N PHE A 113 20.28 -3.33 -3.42
CA PHE A 113 19.29 -3.18 -4.46
C PHE A 113 19.37 -4.33 -5.46
N LEU A 114 18.29 -4.59 -6.17
CA LEU A 114 18.20 -5.65 -7.15
C LEU A 114 17.59 -5.10 -8.44
N ALA A 115 18.27 -5.37 -9.56
CA ALA A 115 17.68 -5.27 -10.87
C ALA A 115 17.09 -6.62 -11.28
N MET A 116 15.87 -6.61 -11.79
CA MET A 116 15.29 -7.77 -12.44
C MET A 116 14.96 -7.39 -13.89
N ALA A 117 15.29 -8.27 -14.83
CA ALA A 117 15.04 -8.04 -16.24
C ALA A 117 14.74 -9.36 -16.96
N SER A 118 13.84 -9.30 -17.96
CA SER A 118 13.54 -10.42 -18.83
C SER A 118 13.26 -9.92 -20.25
N TYR A 119 13.76 -10.67 -21.23
CA TYR A 119 13.39 -10.50 -22.64
C TYR A 119 11.91 -10.86 -22.91
N GLU A 120 11.25 -11.50 -21.95
CA GLU A 120 9.83 -11.85 -21.99
C GLU A 120 9.06 -10.95 -21.03
N GLY A 121 8.17 -10.12 -21.56
CA GLY A 121 7.33 -9.18 -20.82
C GLY A 121 5.84 -9.34 -21.13
N GLY A 122 5.02 -8.40 -20.61
CA GLY A 122 3.58 -8.42 -20.83
C GLY A 122 2.82 -9.52 -20.07
N MET A 123 3.51 -10.24 -19.16
CA MET A 123 2.96 -11.33 -18.35
C MET A 123 3.21 -11.09 -16.86
N GLU A 124 2.58 -11.91 -16.01
CA GLU A 124 2.84 -11.86 -14.57
C GLU A 124 4.25 -12.38 -14.28
N ILE A 125 5.08 -11.53 -13.68
CA ILE A 125 6.48 -11.83 -13.46
C ILE A 125 6.66 -12.93 -12.40
N GLU A 126 5.74 -13.04 -11.45
CA GLU A 126 5.71 -14.09 -10.44
C GLU A 126 5.56 -15.46 -11.09
N GLN A 127 4.66 -15.57 -12.08
CA GLN A 127 4.47 -16.79 -12.85
C GLN A 127 5.73 -17.14 -13.66
N LEU A 128 6.36 -16.14 -14.31
CA LEU A 128 7.61 -16.35 -15.04
C LEU A 128 8.73 -16.83 -14.11
N ALA A 129 8.83 -16.23 -12.90
CA ALA A 129 9.84 -16.60 -11.91
C ALA A 129 9.67 -18.02 -11.37
N GLU A 130 8.44 -18.52 -11.30
CA GLU A 130 8.12 -19.88 -10.85
C GLU A 130 8.30 -20.91 -11.95
N GLU A 131 7.75 -20.67 -13.15
CA GLU A 131 7.75 -21.63 -14.26
C GLU A 131 9.08 -21.68 -15.02
N ARG A 132 9.75 -20.50 -15.18
CA ARG A 132 10.98 -20.37 -15.97
C ARG A 132 11.96 -19.39 -15.31
N PRO A 133 12.50 -19.71 -14.13
CA PRO A 133 13.40 -18.83 -13.39
C PRO A 133 14.63 -18.38 -14.17
N GLU A 134 15.10 -19.18 -15.14
CA GLU A 134 16.22 -18.86 -16.03
C GLU A 134 15.93 -17.77 -17.08
N ALA A 135 14.65 -17.43 -17.30
CA ALA A 135 14.22 -16.33 -18.18
C ALA A 135 14.23 -14.98 -17.46
N LEU A 136 14.34 -14.98 -16.13
CA LEU A 136 14.37 -13.77 -15.30
C LEU A 136 15.77 -13.55 -14.73
N ALA A 137 16.52 -12.62 -15.29
CA ALA A 137 17.79 -12.18 -14.73
C ALA A 137 17.57 -11.43 -13.42
N LYS A 138 18.42 -11.71 -12.42
CA LYS A 138 18.46 -11.05 -11.12
C LYS A 138 19.89 -10.59 -10.87
N VAL A 139 20.11 -9.29 -10.96
CA VAL A 139 21.44 -8.67 -10.85
C VAL A 139 21.50 -7.79 -9.61
N PRO A 140 22.32 -8.11 -8.62
CA PRO A 140 22.51 -7.25 -7.45
C PRO A 140 23.15 -5.92 -7.85
N ILE A 141 22.69 -4.83 -7.23
CA ILE A 141 23.19 -3.49 -7.47
C ILE A 141 23.78 -2.94 -6.17
N ASP A 142 25.05 -2.59 -6.22
CA ASP A 142 25.71 -1.93 -5.11
C ASP A 142 25.13 -0.52 -4.89
N ALA A 143 24.79 -0.21 -3.63
CA ALA A 143 24.10 1.02 -3.27
C ALA A 143 24.95 2.28 -3.49
N ILE A 144 26.27 2.16 -3.56
CA ILE A 144 27.21 3.28 -3.70
C ILE A 144 27.49 3.55 -5.17
N THR A 145 27.79 2.50 -5.94
CA THR A 145 28.12 2.64 -7.36
C THR A 145 26.89 2.76 -8.26
N GLY A 146 25.76 2.15 -7.83
CA GLY A 146 24.50 2.21 -8.57
C GLY A 146 24.54 1.52 -9.92
N VAL A 147 23.79 2.08 -10.88
CA VAL A 147 23.73 1.62 -12.27
C VAL A 147 24.23 2.73 -13.21
N ASP A 148 25.42 2.51 -13.73
CA ASP A 148 25.97 3.23 -14.87
C ASP A 148 25.70 2.47 -16.17
N GLU A 149 26.18 2.99 -17.30
CA GLU A 149 26.03 2.35 -18.63
C GLU A 149 26.60 0.91 -18.63
N SER A 150 27.74 0.67 -17.97
CA SER A 150 28.37 -0.64 -17.93
C SER A 150 27.50 -1.66 -17.17
N LYS A 151 26.97 -1.25 -16.00
CA LYS A 151 26.08 -2.10 -15.20
C LYS A 151 24.73 -2.31 -15.92
N ALA A 152 24.19 -1.32 -16.60
CA ALA A 152 22.97 -1.43 -17.37
C ALA A 152 23.13 -2.41 -18.53
N ARG A 153 24.27 -2.41 -19.22
CA ARG A 153 24.59 -3.40 -20.26
C ARG A 153 24.69 -4.81 -19.67
N GLU A 154 25.38 -4.97 -18.53
CA GLU A 154 25.44 -6.25 -17.80
C GLU A 154 24.04 -6.80 -17.50
N ILE A 155 23.12 -5.95 -17.03
CA ILE A 155 21.72 -6.35 -16.77
C ILE A 155 21.02 -6.80 -18.06
N ALA A 156 21.13 -6.04 -19.14
CA ALA A 156 20.52 -6.36 -20.43
C ALA A 156 21.08 -7.68 -21.01
N GLU A 157 22.39 -7.88 -20.93
CA GLU A 157 23.05 -9.12 -21.38
C GLU A 157 22.64 -10.33 -20.52
N ALA A 158 22.56 -10.16 -19.20
CA ALA A 158 22.11 -11.21 -18.29
C ALA A 158 20.65 -11.63 -18.57
N ALA A 159 19.80 -10.68 -18.97
CA ALA A 159 18.43 -10.93 -19.41
C ALA A 159 18.31 -11.44 -20.85
N LYS A 160 19.45 -11.71 -21.50
CA LYS A 160 19.54 -12.28 -22.85
C LYS A 160 18.93 -11.42 -23.97
N PHE A 161 18.97 -10.09 -23.82
CA PHE A 161 18.58 -9.20 -24.91
C PHE A 161 19.50 -9.41 -26.11
N PRO A 162 18.93 -9.41 -27.34
CA PRO A 162 19.73 -9.41 -28.57
C PRO A 162 20.71 -8.23 -28.61
N ALA A 163 21.88 -8.43 -29.24
CA ALA A 163 22.98 -7.46 -29.24
C ALA A 163 22.55 -6.04 -29.70
N GLU A 164 21.64 -5.98 -30.67
CA GLU A 164 21.09 -4.73 -31.20
C GLU A 164 20.17 -3.99 -30.21
N LEU A 165 19.64 -4.70 -29.19
CA LEU A 165 18.78 -4.13 -28.16
C LEU A 165 19.51 -3.80 -26.85
N VAL A 166 20.71 -4.33 -26.64
CA VAL A 166 21.47 -4.09 -25.41
C VAL A 166 21.67 -2.60 -25.15
N ALA A 167 22.09 -1.83 -26.16
CA ALA A 167 22.33 -0.39 -25.97
C ALA A 167 21.04 0.38 -25.67
N PRO A 168 19.96 0.32 -26.49
CA PRO A 168 18.74 1.10 -26.20
C PRO A 168 18.04 0.65 -24.90
N VAL A 169 18.14 -0.62 -24.50
CA VAL A 169 17.62 -1.08 -23.20
C VAL A 169 18.49 -0.58 -22.05
N ALA A 170 19.82 -0.57 -22.23
CA ALA A 170 20.73 -0.03 -21.22
C ALA A 170 20.49 1.45 -20.93
N ASP A 171 20.23 2.26 -21.96
CA ASP A 171 19.88 3.68 -21.78
C ASP A 171 18.64 3.82 -20.89
N VAL A 172 17.57 3.08 -21.18
CA VAL A 172 16.34 3.07 -20.35
C VAL A 172 16.61 2.56 -18.94
N LEU A 173 17.44 1.55 -18.77
CA LEU A 173 17.81 1.02 -17.44
C LEU A 173 18.54 2.07 -16.58
N VAL A 174 19.42 2.88 -17.18
CA VAL A 174 20.09 4.00 -16.47
C VAL A 174 19.05 5.05 -16.03
N GLU A 175 18.14 5.45 -16.90
CA GLU A 175 17.11 6.44 -16.61
C GLU A 175 16.11 5.94 -15.54
N LEU A 176 15.73 4.65 -15.57
CA LEU A 176 14.90 4.03 -14.54
C LEU A 176 15.64 3.95 -13.20
N TRP A 177 16.95 3.71 -13.20
CA TRP A 177 17.76 3.76 -11.99
C TRP A 177 17.82 5.20 -11.42
N GLN A 178 17.97 6.20 -12.26
CA GLN A 178 17.90 7.60 -11.84
C GLN A 178 16.53 7.94 -11.25
N THR A 179 15.46 7.41 -11.83
CA THR A 179 14.11 7.53 -11.28
C THR A 179 14.03 6.88 -9.90
N PHE A 180 14.54 5.64 -9.76
CA PHE A 180 14.50 4.88 -8.51
C PHE A 180 15.20 5.61 -7.37
N VAL A 181 16.43 6.10 -7.60
CA VAL A 181 17.20 6.80 -6.58
C VAL A 181 16.71 8.24 -6.38
N GLY A 182 16.44 8.95 -7.49
CA GLY A 182 16.09 10.38 -7.44
C GLY A 182 14.71 10.66 -6.83
N ALA A 183 13.79 9.70 -6.89
CA ALA A 183 12.48 9.79 -6.28
C ALA A 183 12.37 9.06 -4.92
N ASP A 184 13.45 8.51 -4.39
CA ASP A 184 13.43 7.66 -3.20
C ASP A 184 12.41 6.51 -3.34
N ALA A 185 12.42 5.82 -4.46
CA ALA A 185 11.52 4.69 -4.69
C ALA A 185 12.05 3.42 -4.02
N THR A 186 11.15 2.55 -3.60
CA THR A 186 11.43 1.19 -3.13
C THR A 186 11.13 0.13 -4.19
N LEU A 187 10.34 0.53 -5.21
CA LEU A 187 10.06 -0.26 -6.42
C LEU A 187 9.91 0.69 -7.60
N VAL A 188 10.57 0.36 -8.70
CA VAL A 188 10.31 0.89 -10.04
C VAL A 188 10.19 -0.30 -10.98
N GLU A 189 9.04 -0.48 -11.61
CA GLU A 189 8.75 -1.61 -12.51
C GLU A 189 8.15 -1.11 -13.80
N VAL A 190 8.58 -1.68 -14.92
CA VAL A 190 8.01 -1.45 -16.24
C VAL A 190 7.62 -2.80 -16.84
N ASN A 191 6.32 -2.99 -17.07
CA ASN A 191 5.77 -4.22 -17.62
C ASN A 191 4.49 -3.93 -18.44
N PRO A 192 4.59 -3.79 -19.79
CA PRO A 192 5.79 -4.03 -20.58
C PRO A 192 6.68 -2.79 -20.81
N LEU A 193 7.97 -3.01 -20.88
CA LEU A 193 8.89 -2.21 -21.69
C LEU A 193 8.81 -2.76 -23.11
N ALA A 194 8.53 -1.93 -24.11
CA ALA A 194 8.21 -2.44 -25.45
C ALA A 194 9.14 -1.88 -26.53
N ARG A 195 9.53 -2.74 -27.46
CA ARG A 195 10.03 -2.31 -28.77
C ARG A 195 8.85 -1.98 -29.66
N VAL A 196 8.81 -0.78 -30.21
CA VAL A 196 7.72 -0.32 -31.07
C VAL A 196 8.14 -0.24 -32.56
N GLY A 197 7.19 0.03 -33.43
CA GLY A 197 7.35 -0.12 -34.87
C GLY A 197 8.49 0.67 -35.52
N ASP A 198 8.92 1.78 -34.95
CA ASP A 198 10.09 2.57 -35.40
C ASP A 198 11.42 2.06 -34.83
N GLY A 199 11.38 0.98 -34.04
CA GLY A 199 12.55 0.36 -33.41
C GLY A 199 12.93 0.96 -32.03
N SER A 200 12.26 2.01 -31.57
CA SER A 200 12.50 2.58 -30.26
C SER A 200 12.00 1.67 -29.13
N VAL A 201 12.59 1.85 -27.92
CA VAL A 201 12.22 1.15 -26.69
C VAL A 201 11.48 2.12 -25.77
N VAL A 202 10.24 1.80 -25.39
CA VAL A 202 9.33 2.71 -24.68
C VAL A 202 8.67 2.00 -23.51
N ALA A 203 8.57 2.65 -22.35
CA ALA A 203 7.77 2.17 -21.23
C ALA A 203 6.28 2.42 -21.49
N LEU A 204 5.52 1.34 -21.66
CA LEU A 204 4.07 1.42 -21.95
C LEU A 204 3.22 1.33 -20.69
N ASP A 205 3.76 0.78 -19.62
CA ASP A 205 3.15 0.72 -18.30
C ASP A 205 4.23 0.99 -17.24
N GLY A 206 3.83 1.39 -16.06
CA GLY A 206 4.76 1.64 -14.97
C GLY A 206 4.10 1.46 -13.61
N LYS A 207 4.85 0.87 -12.70
CA LYS A 207 4.50 0.74 -11.30
C LYS A 207 5.64 1.29 -10.47
N VAL A 208 5.33 2.23 -9.58
CA VAL A 208 6.31 2.85 -8.68
C VAL A 208 5.75 2.85 -7.27
N THR A 209 6.58 2.44 -6.32
CA THR A 209 6.33 2.62 -4.89
C THR A 209 7.39 3.55 -4.33
N LEU A 210 6.98 4.66 -3.76
CA LEU A 210 7.86 5.66 -3.12
C LEU A 210 8.01 5.34 -1.63
N ASP A 211 9.15 5.69 -1.05
CA ASP A 211 9.40 5.57 0.39
C ASP A 211 8.79 6.77 1.14
N ASP A 212 7.74 6.54 1.91
CA ASP A 212 7.08 7.57 2.72
C ASP A 212 8.02 8.19 3.76
N ASN A 213 9.07 7.47 4.18
CA ASN A 213 10.09 8.02 5.09
C ASN A 213 10.95 9.10 4.44
N ALA A 214 10.92 9.23 3.12
CA ALA A 214 11.63 10.26 2.36
C ALA A 214 10.81 11.54 2.11
N ASP A 215 9.55 11.60 2.53
CA ASP A 215 8.65 12.73 2.27
C ASP A 215 9.22 14.08 2.70
N PHE A 216 10.04 14.11 3.76
CA PHE A 216 10.68 15.33 4.25
C PHE A 216 11.64 15.98 3.21
N ARG A 217 12.15 15.20 2.26
CA ARG A 217 13.03 15.66 1.17
C ARG A 217 12.38 15.54 -0.21
N GLN A 218 11.19 14.95 -0.30
CA GLN A 218 10.39 14.75 -1.51
C GLN A 218 9.00 15.40 -1.37
N PRO A 219 8.91 16.75 -1.23
CA PRO A 219 7.64 17.42 -0.95
C PRO A 219 6.61 17.25 -2.07
N GLU A 220 7.04 16.93 -3.29
CA GLU A 220 6.15 16.66 -4.43
C GLU A 220 5.34 15.39 -4.25
N ASN A 221 5.81 14.43 -3.41
CA ASN A 221 5.12 13.16 -3.16
C ASN A 221 3.71 13.37 -2.57
N ALA A 222 3.50 14.46 -1.85
CA ALA A 222 2.18 14.82 -1.34
C ALA A 222 1.11 14.94 -2.45
N SER A 223 1.50 15.29 -3.68
CA SER A 223 0.59 15.39 -4.82
C SER A 223 0.14 14.01 -5.38
N PHE A 224 0.86 12.94 -5.03
CA PHE A 224 0.54 11.58 -5.48
C PHE A 224 -0.40 10.83 -4.53
N VAL A 225 -0.72 11.41 -3.37
CA VAL A 225 -1.64 10.80 -2.42
C VAL A 225 -3.05 10.84 -2.99
N ASP A 226 -3.63 9.66 -3.22
CA ASP A 226 -5.03 9.54 -3.63
C ASP A 226 -5.92 9.43 -2.40
N THR A 227 -6.58 10.53 -2.07
CA THR A 227 -7.52 10.60 -0.95
C THR A 227 -8.84 9.86 -1.21
N GLN A 228 -9.16 9.53 -2.47
CA GLN A 228 -10.40 8.82 -2.82
C GLN A 228 -10.27 7.29 -2.72
N ALA A 229 -9.06 6.77 -2.84
CA ALA A 229 -8.79 5.33 -2.78
C ALA A 229 -8.31 4.85 -1.39
N ALA A 230 -8.03 5.79 -0.46
CA ALA A 230 -7.63 5.45 0.90
C ALA A 230 -8.85 5.01 1.75
N ASP A 231 -8.65 4.02 2.63
CA ASP A 231 -9.66 3.68 3.63
C ASP A 231 -10.00 4.93 4.47
N PRO A 232 -11.29 5.26 4.68
CA PRO A 232 -11.69 6.46 5.42
C PRO A 232 -11.14 6.50 6.85
N LEU A 233 -10.96 5.34 7.51
CA LEU A 233 -10.42 5.27 8.87
C LEU A 233 -8.91 5.51 8.87
N GLU A 234 -8.17 4.99 7.88
CA GLU A 234 -6.74 5.27 7.70
C GLU A 234 -6.49 6.74 7.37
N GLN A 235 -7.35 7.34 6.53
CA GLN A 235 -7.27 8.77 6.24
C GLN A 235 -7.51 9.60 7.50
N LYS A 236 -8.57 9.30 8.26
CA LYS A 236 -8.88 9.95 9.54
C LYS A 236 -7.73 9.80 10.55
N ALA A 237 -7.09 8.63 10.59
CA ALA A 237 -5.93 8.37 11.45
C ALA A 237 -4.71 9.21 11.03
N LYS A 238 -4.43 9.29 9.75
CA LYS A 238 -3.33 10.10 9.20
C LYS A 238 -3.51 11.59 9.53
N GLU A 239 -4.73 12.13 9.40
CA GLU A 239 -5.06 13.51 9.77
C GLU A 239 -4.84 13.80 11.27
N ARG A 240 -4.92 12.77 12.12
CA ARG A 240 -4.71 12.83 13.57
C ARG A 240 -3.32 12.37 14.01
N HIS A 241 -2.41 12.19 13.06
CA HIS A 241 -1.02 11.75 13.28
C HIS A 241 -0.90 10.41 14.03
N LEU A 242 -1.82 9.48 13.78
CA LEU A 242 -1.81 8.13 14.35
C LEU A 242 -1.24 7.11 13.37
N ASN A 243 -0.43 6.19 13.89
CA ASN A 243 0.07 5.03 13.13
C ASN A 243 -0.99 3.93 13.14
N TYR A 244 -1.95 4.02 12.24
CA TYR A 244 -3.07 3.10 12.10
C TYR A 244 -3.03 2.41 10.74
N VAL A 245 -3.28 1.09 10.75
CA VAL A 245 -3.51 0.29 9.54
C VAL A 245 -4.74 -0.57 9.78
N LYS A 246 -5.69 -0.52 8.85
CA LYS A 246 -6.86 -1.40 8.86
C LYS A 246 -6.46 -2.79 8.38
N LEU A 247 -6.96 -3.83 9.05
CA LEU A 247 -6.80 -5.22 8.66
C LEU A 247 -8.15 -5.76 8.21
N ASP A 248 -8.24 -6.11 6.92
CA ASP A 248 -9.47 -6.60 6.32
C ASP A 248 -9.67 -8.10 6.55
N GLY A 249 -10.92 -8.49 6.69
CA GLY A 249 -11.30 -9.89 6.80
C GLY A 249 -12.70 -10.08 7.41
N PRO A 250 -13.39 -11.15 7.07
CA PRO A 250 -14.75 -11.40 7.55
C PRO A 250 -14.83 -11.61 9.08
N THR A 251 -13.72 -11.93 9.71
CA THR A 251 -13.60 -12.17 11.16
C THR A 251 -12.67 -11.16 11.85
N ALA A 252 -12.32 -10.05 11.20
CA ALA A 252 -11.52 -8.97 11.76
C ALA A 252 -12.36 -8.12 12.73
N ASN A 253 -12.53 -8.62 13.99
CA ASN A 253 -13.51 -8.08 14.93
C ASN A 253 -12.91 -7.53 16.24
N VAL A 254 -11.61 -7.71 16.49
CA VAL A 254 -10.93 -7.18 17.68
C VAL A 254 -10.10 -5.96 17.32
N GLY A 255 -10.50 -4.79 17.83
CA GLY A 255 -9.70 -3.56 17.71
C GLY A 255 -8.47 -3.62 18.61
N ILE A 256 -7.31 -3.16 18.13
CA ILE A 256 -6.04 -3.23 18.85
C ILE A 256 -5.46 -1.84 19.07
N ILE A 257 -5.07 -1.54 20.30
CA ILE A 257 -4.26 -0.37 20.68
C ILE A 257 -3.06 -0.85 21.51
N GLY A 258 -1.87 -0.40 21.16
CA GLY A 258 -0.67 -0.64 21.96
C GLY A 258 0.33 0.51 21.87
N ASN A 259 1.33 0.50 22.72
CA ASN A 259 2.43 1.46 22.72
C ASN A 259 3.73 0.80 22.28
N GLY A 260 4.13 1.10 21.07
CA GLY A 260 5.30 0.54 20.39
C GLY A 260 4.95 -0.55 19.39
N ALA A 261 5.45 -0.40 18.19
CA ALA A 261 5.13 -1.25 17.05
C ALA A 261 5.35 -2.74 17.31
N GLY A 262 6.45 -3.12 18.01
CA GLY A 262 6.75 -4.52 18.34
C GLY A 262 5.71 -5.15 19.27
N LEU A 263 5.23 -4.39 20.28
CA LEU A 263 4.18 -4.86 21.18
C LEU A 263 2.85 -5.00 20.43
N VAL A 264 2.51 -4.06 19.56
CA VAL A 264 1.29 -4.14 18.75
C VAL A 264 1.34 -5.35 17.83
N MET A 265 2.46 -5.61 17.13
CA MET A 265 2.62 -6.80 16.29
C MET A 265 2.44 -8.09 17.07
N SER A 266 3.09 -8.23 18.24
CA SER A 266 2.89 -9.39 19.13
C SER A 266 1.45 -9.52 19.58
N THR A 267 0.77 -8.39 19.86
CA THR A 267 -0.65 -8.41 20.29
C THR A 267 -1.55 -8.92 19.16
N LEU A 268 -1.29 -8.53 17.92
CA LEU A 268 -2.01 -9.07 16.74
C LEU A 268 -1.90 -10.60 16.69
N ASP A 269 -0.69 -11.15 16.84
CA ASP A 269 -0.46 -12.60 16.78
C ASP A 269 -1.20 -13.34 17.91
N VAL A 270 -1.07 -12.84 19.16
CA VAL A 270 -1.71 -13.48 20.32
C VAL A 270 -3.24 -13.43 20.22
N VAL A 271 -3.82 -12.32 19.74
CA VAL A 271 -5.26 -12.22 19.49
C VAL A 271 -5.72 -13.17 18.38
N ALA A 272 -4.94 -13.31 17.30
CA ALA A 272 -5.26 -14.23 16.23
C ALA A 272 -5.28 -15.70 16.72
N TYR A 273 -4.31 -16.11 17.56
CA TYR A 273 -4.28 -17.43 18.17
C TYR A 273 -5.43 -17.65 19.17
N ALA A 274 -5.70 -16.67 20.03
CA ALA A 274 -6.82 -16.74 20.97
C ALA A 274 -8.16 -16.87 20.23
N GLY A 275 -8.31 -16.15 19.14
CA GLY A 275 -9.52 -16.14 18.32
C GLY A 275 -9.90 -17.48 17.71
N GLU A 276 -8.95 -18.40 17.52
CA GLU A 276 -9.23 -19.75 17.00
C GLU A 276 -10.30 -20.50 17.85
N LYS A 277 -10.30 -20.26 19.17
CA LYS A 277 -11.28 -20.85 20.12
C LYS A 277 -12.63 -20.12 20.12
N HIS A 278 -12.67 -18.90 19.59
CA HIS A 278 -13.81 -17.98 19.68
C HIS A 278 -14.40 -17.64 18.30
N GLY A 279 -14.57 -18.66 17.44
CA GLY A 279 -15.19 -18.49 16.12
C GLY A 279 -14.25 -17.96 15.03
N GLY A 280 -12.94 -18.01 15.26
CA GLY A 280 -11.94 -17.57 14.30
C GLY A 280 -11.81 -16.04 14.20
N VAL A 281 -12.20 -15.31 15.24
CA VAL A 281 -12.05 -13.84 15.28
C VAL A 281 -10.59 -13.44 15.18
N LYS A 282 -10.33 -12.31 14.54
CA LYS A 282 -8.99 -11.79 14.25
C LYS A 282 -8.88 -10.31 14.61
N PRO A 283 -7.64 -9.78 14.71
CA PRO A 283 -7.43 -8.35 14.83
C PRO A 283 -8.03 -7.60 13.65
N ALA A 284 -8.63 -6.44 13.91
CA ALA A 284 -9.24 -5.58 12.91
C ALA A 284 -8.32 -4.45 12.45
N ASN A 285 -7.28 -4.15 13.22
CA ASN A 285 -6.34 -3.06 12.91
C ASN A 285 -5.01 -3.23 13.65
N PHE A 286 -4.00 -2.54 13.14
CA PHE A 286 -2.80 -2.15 13.87
C PHE A 286 -2.97 -0.70 14.33
N LEU A 287 -2.72 -0.38 15.61
CA LEU A 287 -2.59 1.00 16.09
C LEU A 287 -1.50 1.10 17.16
N ASP A 288 -0.43 1.80 16.81
CA ASP A 288 0.63 2.18 17.74
C ASP A 288 0.45 3.66 18.16
N ILE A 289 0.18 3.88 19.44
CA ILE A 289 0.05 5.24 20.01
C ILE A 289 1.39 5.88 20.35
N GLY A 290 2.52 5.18 20.11
CA GLY A 290 3.86 5.69 20.40
C GLY A 290 4.15 5.95 21.87
N GLY A 291 5.14 6.80 22.12
CA GLY A 291 5.60 7.16 23.47
C GLY A 291 4.85 8.31 24.14
N GLY A 292 3.68 8.73 23.64
CA GLY A 292 2.98 9.92 24.09
C GLY A 292 1.47 9.73 24.24
N ALA A 293 1.02 8.75 25.04
CA ALA A 293 -0.40 8.48 25.24
C ALA A 293 -1.10 9.57 26.05
N SER A 294 -1.30 10.76 25.47
CA SER A 294 -2.18 11.79 26.04
C SER A 294 -3.65 11.36 25.95
N ALA A 295 -4.51 12.00 26.73
CA ALA A 295 -5.96 11.78 26.64
C ALA A 295 -6.49 11.97 25.22
N GLU A 296 -5.96 12.94 24.49
CA GLU A 296 -6.32 13.24 23.11
C GLU A 296 -5.91 12.12 22.15
N VAL A 297 -4.69 11.60 22.25
CA VAL A 297 -4.19 10.48 21.44
C VAL A 297 -5.04 9.24 21.68
N MET A 298 -5.36 8.94 22.96
CA MET A 298 -6.25 7.82 23.29
C MET A 298 -7.66 8.01 22.77
N ALA A 299 -8.23 9.21 22.88
CA ALA A 299 -9.58 9.53 22.38
C ALA A 299 -9.62 9.39 20.85
N ASN A 300 -8.63 9.92 20.16
CA ASN A 300 -8.52 9.82 18.72
C ASN A 300 -8.37 8.36 18.24
N GLY A 301 -7.56 7.56 18.93
CA GLY A 301 -7.38 6.14 18.62
C GLY A 301 -8.65 5.33 18.85
N LEU A 302 -9.30 5.51 20.00
CA LEU A 302 -10.56 4.85 20.34
C LEU A 302 -11.69 5.26 19.38
N ASP A 303 -11.81 6.56 19.06
CA ASP A 303 -12.84 7.05 18.12
C ASP A 303 -12.71 6.38 16.72
N ILE A 304 -11.50 6.21 16.23
CA ILE A 304 -11.27 5.53 14.95
C ILE A 304 -11.67 4.05 15.04
N ILE A 305 -11.21 3.34 16.07
CA ILE A 305 -11.48 1.91 16.22
C ILE A 305 -12.95 1.63 16.52
N LEU A 306 -13.58 2.42 17.38
CA LEU A 306 -14.99 2.28 17.70
C LEU A 306 -15.89 2.65 16.53
N GLY A 307 -15.42 3.55 15.64
CA GLY A 307 -16.09 3.90 14.39
C GLY A 307 -16.10 2.78 13.33
N ASP A 308 -15.25 1.76 13.46
CA ASP A 308 -15.27 0.61 12.55
C ASP A 308 -16.42 -0.34 12.92
N PRO A 309 -17.44 -0.53 12.04
CA PRO A 309 -18.56 -1.41 12.32
C PRO A 309 -18.18 -2.90 12.44
N ALA A 310 -17.04 -3.30 11.90
CA ALA A 310 -16.53 -4.67 12.01
C ALA A 310 -16.00 -4.98 13.41
N VAL A 311 -15.50 -3.98 14.13
CA VAL A 311 -14.97 -4.14 15.50
C VAL A 311 -16.10 -4.43 16.48
N LYS A 312 -15.92 -5.45 17.31
CA LYS A 312 -16.89 -5.89 18.34
C LYS A 312 -16.34 -5.75 19.75
N SER A 313 -15.03 -5.83 19.92
CA SER A 313 -14.32 -5.58 21.18
C SER A 313 -13.01 -4.85 20.91
N VAL A 314 -12.43 -4.22 21.92
CA VAL A 314 -11.14 -3.52 21.80
C VAL A 314 -10.17 -4.07 22.83
N PHE A 315 -8.96 -4.39 22.43
CA PHE A 315 -7.86 -4.74 23.32
C PHE A 315 -6.84 -3.61 23.37
N VAL A 316 -6.69 -2.98 24.54
CA VAL A 316 -5.68 -1.97 24.84
C VAL A 316 -4.55 -2.65 25.61
N ASN A 317 -3.41 -2.88 24.94
CA ASN A 317 -2.24 -3.55 25.52
C ASN A 317 -1.09 -2.56 25.67
N VAL A 318 -0.73 -2.23 26.91
CA VAL A 318 0.30 -1.23 27.19
C VAL A 318 1.37 -1.80 28.12
N PHE A 319 2.62 -1.62 27.69
CA PHE A 319 3.79 -1.82 28.53
C PHE A 319 4.40 -0.46 28.86
N GLY A 320 4.25 -0.01 30.11
CA GLY A 320 4.75 1.27 30.59
C GLY A 320 6.27 1.34 30.51
N GLY A 321 6.75 2.19 29.63
CA GLY A 321 8.15 2.54 29.46
C GLY A 321 8.31 4.06 29.61
N ILE A 322 8.62 4.76 28.51
CA ILE A 322 8.62 6.23 28.46
C ILE A 322 7.22 6.76 28.75
N THR A 323 6.19 6.13 28.20
CA THR A 323 4.79 6.39 28.59
C THR A 323 4.43 5.50 29.77
N ALA A 324 4.15 6.10 30.91
CA ALA A 324 3.81 5.36 32.13
C ALA A 324 2.33 4.93 32.13
N CYS A 325 2.02 3.83 32.82
CA CYS A 325 0.68 3.24 32.86
C CYS A 325 -0.40 4.16 33.45
N ASP A 326 -0.05 5.03 34.40
CA ASP A 326 -0.96 6.02 34.97
C ASP A 326 -1.38 7.08 33.96
N ALA A 327 -0.46 7.54 33.10
CA ALA A 327 -0.77 8.46 32.02
C ALA A 327 -1.74 7.81 31.01
N VAL A 328 -1.51 6.56 30.64
CA VAL A 328 -2.40 5.80 29.77
C VAL A 328 -3.77 5.58 30.39
N ALA A 329 -3.82 5.20 31.66
CA ALA A 329 -5.08 4.99 32.38
C ALA A 329 -5.93 6.27 32.42
N ASN A 330 -5.32 7.42 32.75
CA ASN A 330 -5.97 8.72 32.68
C ASN A 330 -6.43 9.05 31.26
N GLY A 331 -5.61 8.72 30.25
CA GLY A 331 -5.96 8.87 28.83
C GLY A 331 -7.21 8.07 28.46
N ILE A 332 -7.31 6.80 28.88
CA ILE A 332 -8.48 5.95 28.65
C ILE A 332 -9.73 6.53 29.32
N VAL A 333 -9.65 6.87 30.61
CA VAL A 333 -10.79 7.44 31.36
C VAL A 333 -11.28 8.74 30.72
N SER A 334 -10.35 9.63 30.35
CA SER A 334 -10.68 10.90 29.69
C SER A 334 -11.26 10.68 28.29
N ALA A 335 -10.71 9.73 27.52
CA ALA A 335 -11.20 9.38 26.21
C ALA A 335 -12.64 8.85 26.25
N LEU A 336 -12.95 7.96 27.20
CA LEU A 336 -14.31 7.45 27.40
C LEU A 336 -15.28 8.56 27.83
N GLY A 337 -14.81 9.51 28.61
CA GLY A 337 -15.61 10.71 28.96
C GLY A 337 -15.89 11.64 27.78
N ILE A 338 -14.92 11.79 26.86
CA ILE A 338 -15.07 12.59 25.63
C ILE A 338 -16.05 11.92 24.66
N LEU A 339 -15.90 10.59 24.46
CA LEU A 339 -16.70 9.82 23.53
C LEU A 339 -18.14 9.56 24.03
N GLY A 340 -18.34 9.52 25.35
CA GLY A 340 -19.66 9.31 25.94
C GLY A 340 -20.37 8.09 25.35
N ASP A 341 -21.59 8.30 24.80
CA ASP A 341 -22.40 7.22 24.21
C ASP A 341 -21.83 6.63 22.91
N GLU A 342 -20.86 7.28 22.28
CA GLU A 342 -20.16 6.72 21.12
C GLU A 342 -19.23 5.56 21.52
N ALA A 343 -18.76 5.53 22.78
CA ALA A 343 -18.05 4.40 23.34
C ALA A 343 -19.07 3.29 23.71
N ASN A 344 -19.34 2.38 22.80
CA ASN A 344 -20.39 1.37 22.94
C ASN A 344 -19.88 -0.09 22.83
N LYS A 345 -18.58 -0.29 22.78
CA LYS A 345 -17.95 -1.63 22.67
C LYS A 345 -17.09 -1.93 23.89
N PRO A 346 -17.02 -3.20 24.34
CA PRO A 346 -16.20 -3.56 25.49
C PRO A 346 -14.71 -3.35 25.20
N LEU A 347 -14.00 -2.81 26.20
CA LEU A 347 -12.56 -2.60 26.21
C LEU A 347 -11.92 -3.56 27.21
N VAL A 348 -10.99 -4.39 26.73
CA VAL A 348 -10.12 -5.19 27.59
C VAL A 348 -8.79 -4.46 27.70
N VAL A 349 -8.35 -4.16 28.93
CA VAL A 349 -7.16 -3.36 29.19
C VAL A 349 -6.13 -4.17 29.96
N ARG A 350 -4.93 -4.29 29.39
CA ARG A 350 -3.76 -4.85 30.07
C ARG A 350 -2.72 -3.74 30.24
N LEU A 351 -2.36 -3.49 31.48
CA LEU A 351 -1.29 -2.57 31.86
C LEU A 351 -0.19 -3.33 32.57
N ASP A 352 1.06 -3.09 32.18
CA ASP A 352 2.27 -3.62 32.80
C ASP A 352 3.42 -2.60 32.67
N GLY A 353 4.51 -2.77 33.45
CA GLY A 353 5.66 -1.87 33.43
C GLY A 353 5.53 -0.68 34.39
N ASN A 354 6.09 0.47 34.01
CA ASN A 354 6.21 1.65 34.87
C ASN A 354 4.84 2.19 35.34
N ASN A 355 4.70 2.45 36.62
CA ASN A 355 3.49 2.99 37.29
C ASN A 355 2.24 2.12 37.12
N VAL A 356 2.41 0.80 36.94
CA VAL A 356 1.28 -0.12 36.68
C VAL A 356 0.28 -0.14 37.85
N VAL A 357 0.75 -0.06 39.13
CA VAL A 357 -0.11 -0.06 40.31
C VAL A 357 -1.05 1.13 40.30
N GLU A 358 -0.52 2.31 40.00
CA GLU A 358 -1.29 3.55 39.91
C GLU A 358 -2.25 3.53 38.71
N GLY A 359 -1.79 3.07 37.55
CA GLY A 359 -2.63 2.94 36.37
C GLY A 359 -3.84 2.02 36.60
N ARG A 360 -3.63 0.87 37.27
CA ARG A 360 -4.71 -0.05 37.63
C ARG A 360 -5.66 0.57 38.65
N ARG A 361 -5.12 1.33 39.65
CA ARG A 361 -5.94 2.05 40.62
C ARG A 361 -6.88 3.04 39.94
N ILE A 362 -6.38 3.85 39.01
CA ILE A 362 -7.15 4.85 38.27
C ILE A 362 -8.31 4.16 37.50
N LEU A 363 -8.06 3.10 36.78
CA LEU A 363 -9.11 2.38 36.05
C LEU A 363 -10.13 1.72 36.98
N THR A 364 -9.68 1.18 38.11
CA THR A 364 -10.56 0.58 39.13
C THR A 364 -11.49 1.61 39.75
N GLU A 365 -10.97 2.79 40.12
CA GLU A 365 -11.74 3.88 40.73
C GLU A 365 -12.71 4.51 39.72
N ALA A 366 -12.33 4.61 38.45
CA ALA A 366 -13.22 5.06 37.37
C ALA A 366 -14.40 4.13 37.15
N ALA A 367 -14.23 2.83 37.44
CA ALA A 367 -15.27 1.79 37.38
C ALA A 367 -16.16 1.86 36.12
N HIS A 368 -15.55 2.16 34.97
CA HIS A 368 -16.31 2.32 33.72
C HIS A 368 -16.87 0.96 33.25
N PRO A 369 -18.18 0.85 32.91
CA PRO A 369 -18.84 -0.43 32.65
C PRO A 369 -18.28 -1.16 31.42
N LEU A 370 -17.67 -0.47 30.48
CA LEU A 370 -17.07 -1.07 29.29
C LEU A 370 -15.65 -1.60 29.53
N VAL A 371 -14.99 -1.24 30.62
CA VAL A 371 -13.58 -1.57 30.88
C VAL A 371 -13.46 -2.84 31.72
N THR A 372 -12.77 -3.84 31.19
CA THR A 372 -12.34 -5.04 31.89
C THR A 372 -10.81 -5.06 31.96
N MET A 373 -10.24 -5.07 33.15
CA MET A 373 -8.80 -5.20 33.34
C MET A 373 -8.39 -6.68 33.42
N VAL A 374 -7.28 -7.02 32.80
CA VAL A 374 -6.70 -8.37 32.78
C VAL A 374 -5.18 -8.26 32.97
N ASP A 375 -4.58 -9.19 33.68
CA ASP A 375 -3.20 -9.10 34.11
C ASP A 375 -2.18 -9.50 33.05
N THR A 376 -2.47 -10.55 32.25
CA THR A 376 -1.56 -11.08 31.26
C THR A 376 -2.02 -10.72 29.84
N MET A 377 -1.09 -10.71 28.90
CA MET A 377 -1.41 -10.45 27.49
C MET A 377 -2.27 -11.58 26.90
N ASP A 378 -1.97 -12.83 27.25
CA ASP A 378 -2.69 -14.00 26.74
C ASP A 378 -4.13 -14.03 27.23
N ASP A 379 -4.36 -13.80 28.54
CA ASP A 379 -5.71 -13.77 29.11
C ASP A 379 -6.51 -12.57 28.56
N ALA A 380 -5.84 -11.44 28.33
CA ALA A 380 -6.50 -10.25 27.75
C ALA A 380 -6.88 -10.48 26.29
N ALA A 381 -6.04 -11.15 25.52
CA ALA A 381 -6.34 -11.53 24.14
C ALA A 381 -7.50 -12.55 24.08
N ASP A 382 -7.48 -13.55 24.95
CA ASP A 382 -8.56 -14.53 25.06
C ASP A 382 -9.89 -13.85 25.42
N LYS A 383 -9.87 -12.93 26.41
CA LYS A 383 -11.07 -12.19 26.81
C LYS A 383 -11.60 -11.27 25.72
N ALA A 384 -10.73 -10.57 25.00
CA ALA A 384 -11.12 -9.70 23.89
C ALA A 384 -11.74 -10.54 22.74
N ALA A 385 -11.11 -11.68 22.43
CA ALA A 385 -11.63 -12.60 21.40
C ALA A 385 -12.98 -13.23 21.81
N GLU A 386 -13.13 -13.62 23.09
CA GLU A 386 -14.42 -14.11 23.64
C GLU A 386 -15.54 -13.09 23.45
N LEU A 387 -15.29 -11.83 23.85
CA LEU A 387 -16.27 -10.76 23.75
C LEU A 387 -16.63 -10.43 22.28
N ALA A 388 -15.65 -10.46 21.38
CA ALA A 388 -15.90 -10.25 19.96
C ALA A 388 -16.71 -11.42 19.34
N GLY A 389 -16.37 -12.67 19.68
CA GLY A 389 -17.09 -13.86 19.21
C GLY A 389 -18.51 -13.94 19.72
N ALA A 390 -18.79 -13.51 20.94
CA ALA A 390 -20.13 -13.48 21.51
C ALA A 390 -21.07 -12.43 20.90
N ALA A 391 -20.48 -11.39 20.26
CA ALA A 391 -21.23 -10.30 19.62
C ALA A 391 -21.45 -10.53 18.10
N SER A 392 -21.01 -11.70 17.59
CA SER A 392 -21.07 -12.06 16.16
C SER A 392 -22.35 -12.74 15.75
#